data_8ba49209a4d5739660121089de4261ea
#
_entry.id   8ba49209a4d5739660121089de4261ea
#
_cell.length_a   1.000
_cell.length_b   1.000
_cell.length_c   1.000
_cell.angle_alpha   90.00
_cell.angle_beta   90.00
_cell.angle_gamma   90.00
#
_symmetry.space_group_name_H-M   'P 1'
#
loop_
_entity.id
_entity.type
_entity.pdbx_description
1 polymer ?
#
loop_
_entity_poly.entity_id
_entity_poly.type
_entity_poly.pdbx_seq_one_letter_code
_entity_poly.pdbx_strand_id
1 'polypeptide(L)'
;MNEIILLKLGELVLKGLNRRTFEDRLVANARRRLQAHGKFKVYTKQSTMYVEPQSEDCDLDGAWEAMTKLFGVVGLSRARACAKDKDAMLQTAVEYLGDRLAAAKTFKVESKRADKNFPMTSIQLSQYVGGELDEKYPNLTVDVHHPELTVYLEVRDYAAYVHADPEPGAGGLPVGVGGRAVSLLSGGIDSPVASWMIAKRGIALEMVHFFSYPYTSEEAKQKVLTLAKLLTPWCGRLTVHVVPFTAIQEELRRKCPEELFTVLMRRFMMRIAEAVAQRCGAGAIVTGECLGQVASQTMEAMRATTAVTTLPILRPVVGMDKEEIVRIARRINTFETSILPYEDCCTVFTHRHPRLRPVLGELEAAEAALDVEGLVKAAVDGIERVQV
;
A
#
# COMPACT_ATOMS: atom_id res chain seq x y z
N MET A 1 28.68 -13.73 -2.04
CA MET A 1 27.35 -14.40 -2.24
C MET A 1 26.74 -13.91 -3.55
N ASN A 2 26.23 -14.84 -4.39
CA ASN A 2 25.60 -14.45 -5.67
C ASN A 2 24.07 -14.49 -5.58
N GLU A 3 23.52 -14.33 -4.36
CA GLU A 3 22.08 -14.30 -4.15
C GLU A 3 21.53 -12.89 -4.36
N ILE A 4 20.42 -12.78 -5.11
CA ILE A 4 19.77 -11.53 -5.45
C ILE A 4 18.25 -11.66 -5.29
N ILE A 5 17.53 -10.54 -5.32
CA ILE A 5 16.08 -10.54 -5.37
C ILE A 5 15.62 -10.13 -6.78
N LEU A 6 14.81 -11.00 -7.40
CA LEU A 6 14.13 -10.74 -8.65
C LEU A 6 12.69 -10.30 -8.39
N LEU A 7 12.30 -9.16 -8.95
CA LEU A 7 10.97 -8.58 -8.76
C LEU A 7 10.27 -8.50 -10.12
N LYS A 8 9.20 -9.25 -10.31
CA LYS A 8 8.40 -9.22 -11.54
C LYS A 8 7.48 -8.01 -11.53
N LEU A 9 7.58 -7.19 -12.58
CA LEU A 9 6.79 -5.98 -12.73
C LEU A 9 5.35 -6.31 -13.09
N GLY A 10 4.40 -5.62 -12.47
CA GLY A 10 2.97 -5.78 -12.67
C GLY A 10 2.42 -4.96 -13.83
N GLU A 11 1.23 -4.39 -13.64
CA GLU A 11 0.48 -3.64 -14.66
C GLU A 11 1.23 -2.42 -15.24
N LEU A 12 2.29 -1.96 -14.60
CA LEU A 12 3.09 -0.86 -15.12
C LEU A 12 3.76 -1.18 -16.48
N VAL A 13 3.95 -2.46 -16.82
CA VAL A 13 4.50 -2.85 -18.12
C VAL A 13 3.55 -2.53 -19.28
N LEU A 14 2.26 -2.33 -19.00
CA LEU A 14 1.21 -2.01 -19.97
C LEU A 14 1.11 -0.49 -20.25
N LYS A 15 1.97 0.35 -19.64
CA LYS A 15 1.86 1.82 -19.70
C LYS A 15 2.41 2.46 -21.00
N GLY A 16 2.73 1.66 -22.01
CA GLY A 16 3.16 2.15 -23.33
C GLY A 16 4.34 3.13 -23.20
N LEU A 17 4.21 4.30 -23.82
CA LEU A 17 5.26 5.34 -23.84
C LEU A 17 5.64 5.87 -22.45
N ASN A 18 4.74 5.81 -21.48
CA ASN A 18 4.98 6.26 -20.10
C ASN A 18 5.70 5.22 -19.24
N ARG A 19 5.92 4.02 -19.73
CA ARG A 19 6.49 2.90 -18.96
C ARG A 19 7.77 3.28 -18.23
N ARG A 20 8.68 4.01 -18.88
CA ARG A 20 9.96 4.42 -18.30
C ARG A 20 9.76 5.27 -17.04
N THR A 21 8.85 6.24 -17.06
CA THR A 21 8.54 7.07 -15.89
C THR A 21 8.06 6.24 -14.69
N PHE A 22 7.23 5.20 -14.95
CA PHE A 22 6.76 4.29 -13.91
C PHE A 22 7.88 3.40 -13.36
N GLU A 23 8.75 2.88 -14.25
CA GLU A 23 9.91 2.08 -13.83
C GLU A 23 10.90 2.92 -13.01
N ASP A 24 11.22 4.14 -13.43
CA ASP A 24 12.13 5.06 -12.72
C ASP A 24 11.57 5.37 -11.32
N ARG A 25 10.27 5.61 -11.18
CA ARG A 25 9.62 5.82 -9.89
C ARG A 25 9.68 4.58 -9.02
N LEU A 26 9.45 3.39 -9.60
CA LEU A 26 9.53 2.13 -8.88
C LEU A 26 10.94 1.89 -8.35
N VAL A 27 11.98 2.10 -9.19
CA VAL A 27 13.39 1.99 -8.79
C VAL A 27 13.73 2.97 -7.67
N ALA A 28 13.25 4.22 -7.77
CA ALA A 28 13.46 5.22 -6.73
C ALA A 28 12.80 4.82 -5.39
N ASN A 29 11.58 4.27 -5.44
CA ASN A 29 10.89 3.77 -4.26
C ASN A 29 11.60 2.56 -3.64
N ALA A 30 12.07 1.61 -4.47
CA ALA A 30 12.85 0.46 -4.02
C ALA A 30 14.16 0.90 -3.33
N ARG A 31 14.95 1.76 -3.99
CA ARG A 31 16.22 2.27 -3.45
C ARG A 31 16.05 2.93 -2.08
N ARG A 32 15.00 3.75 -1.92
CA ARG A 32 14.71 4.41 -0.63
C ARG A 32 14.46 3.42 0.48
N ARG A 33 13.70 2.34 0.21
CA ARG A 33 13.39 1.31 1.21
C ARG A 33 14.61 0.47 1.57
N LEU A 34 15.47 0.21 0.59
CA LEU A 34 16.68 -0.60 0.77
C LEU A 34 17.80 0.12 1.53
N GLN A 35 17.73 1.45 1.70
CA GLN A 35 18.76 2.23 2.41
C GLN A 35 19.02 1.74 3.84
N ALA A 36 18.01 1.20 4.52
CA ALA A 36 18.14 0.66 5.87
C ALA A 36 18.79 -0.74 5.93
N HIS A 37 18.93 -1.42 4.78
CA HIS A 37 19.36 -2.81 4.68
C HIS A 37 20.73 -2.98 4.02
N GLY A 38 21.41 -1.90 3.66
CA GLY A 38 22.74 -1.93 3.04
C GLY A 38 22.79 -1.30 1.64
N LYS A 39 23.88 -1.54 0.94
CA LYS A 39 24.09 -1.04 -0.43
C LYS A 39 23.62 -2.06 -1.46
N PHE A 40 22.58 -1.73 -2.19
CA PHE A 40 22.04 -2.55 -3.26
C PHE A 40 22.11 -1.82 -4.60
N LYS A 41 22.50 -2.54 -5.65
CA LYS A 41 22.31 -2.09 -7.03
C LYS A 41 20.91 -2.46 -7.46
N VAL A 42 20.11 -1.46 -7.86
CA VAL A 42 18.72 -1.63 -8.28
C VAL A 42 18.54 -1.09 -9.68
N TYR A 43 18.04 -1.94 -10.58
CA TYR A 43 17.77 -1.59 -11.97
C TYR A 43 16.65 -2.46 -12.55
N THR A 44 16.05 -2.02 -13.65
CA THR A 44 15.00 -2.78 -14.37
C THR A 44 15.52 -3.22 -15.73
N LYS A 45 15.20 -4.45 -16.11
CA LYS A 45 15.45 -4.98 -17.45
C LYS A 45 14.43 -6.08 -17.77
N GLN A 46 13.92 -6.09 -19.00
CA GLN A 46 12.99 -7.15 -19.48
C GLN A 46 11.82 -7.43 -18.52
N SER A 47 11.14 -6.37 -18.04
CA SER A 47 10.00 -6.44 -17.09
C SER A 47 10.33 -7.10 -15.75
N THR A 48 11.60 -7.10 -15.37
CA THR A 48 12.08 -7.56 -14.06
C THR A 48 12.94 -6.47 -13.45
N MET A 49 12.75 -6.19 -12.15
CA MET A 49 13.68 -5.40 -11.37
C MET A 49 14.63 -6.36 -10.64
N TYR A 50 15.89 -5.99 -10.63
CA TYR A 50 16.97 -6.71 -9.98
C TYR A 50 17.43 -5.92 -8.76
N VAL A 51 17.56 -6.59 -7.63
CA VAL A 51 18.10 -6.04 -6.38
C VAL A 51 19.31 -6.89 -6.01
N GLU A 52 20.50 -6.35 -6.29
CA GLU A 52 21.79 -7.05 -6.13
C GLU A 52 22.53 -6.45 -4.95
N PRO A 53 22.88 -7.23 -3.90
CA PRO A 53 23.72 -6.76 -2.82
C PRO A 53 25.12 -6.39 -3.36
N GLN A 54 25.70 -5.29 -2.88
CA GLN A 54 27.01 -4.81 -3.31
C GLN A 54 28.13 -5.18 -2.32
N SER A 55 27.78 -5.73 -1.18
CA SER A 55 28.70 -6.16 -0.11
C SER A 55 28.08 -7.30 0.69
N GLU A 56 28.90 -8.00 1.47
CA GLU A 56 28.47 -9.16 2.27
C GLU A 56 27.68 -8.79 3.53
N ASP A 57 27.78 -7.54 3.97
CA ASP A 57 27.09 -6.98 5.11
C ASP A 57 25.65 -6.51 4.80
N CYS A 58 25.18 -6.68 3.56
CA CYS A 58 23.80 -6.37 3.21
C CYS A 58 22.81 -7.32 3.90
N ASP A 59 21.81 -6.74 4.57
CA ASP A 59 20.67 -7.46 5.12
C ASP A 59 19.69 -7.85 4.01
N LEU A 60 19.88 -9.05 3.44
CA LEU A 60 19.04 -9.54 2.36
C LEU A 60 17.64 -9.94 2.84
N ASP A 61 17.48 -10.37 4.09
CA ASP A 61 16.20 -10.74 4.67
C ASP A 61 15.32 -9.50 4.90
N GLY A 62 15.88 -8.46 5.49
CA GLY A 62 15.18 -7.17 5.62
C GLY A 62 14.88 -6.53 4.26
N ALA A 63 15.79 -6.64 3.30
CA ALA A 63 15.56 -6.19 1.93
C ALA A 63 14.40 -6.95 1.28
N TRP A 64 14.32 -8.27 1.45
CA TRP A 64 13.21 -9.10 0.99
C TRP A 64 11.88 -8.63 1.57
N GLU A 65 11.80 -8.51 2.89
CA GLU A 65 10.59 -8.05 3.60
C GLU A 65 10.15 -6.66 3.12
N ALA A 66 11.09 -5.74 2.92
CA ALA A 66 10.79 -4.41 2.39
C ALA A 66 10.26 -4.45 0.95
N MET A 67 10.72 -5.40 0.12
CA MET A 67 10.31 -5.54 -1.28
C MET A 67 8.95 -6.24 -1.42
N THR A 68 8.53 -7.09 -0.49
CA THR A 68 7.18 -7.69 -0.49
C THR A 68 6.08 -6.63 -0.41
N LYS A 69 6.37 -5.47 0.19
CA LYS A 69 5.43 -4.35 0.38
C LYS A 69 5.55 -3.27 -0.71
N LEU A 70 6.36 -3.49 -1.74
CA LEU A 70 6.59 -2.52 -2.81
C LEU A 70 5.49 -2.59 -3.87
N PHE A 71 4.65 -1.56 -3.96
CA PHE A 71 3.65 -1.46 -5.01
C PHE A 71 4.28 -1.33 -6.40
N GLY A 72 3.70 -2.04 -7.38
CA GLY A 72 4.20 -2.18 -8.74
C GLY A 72 4.82 -3.54 -9.05
N VAL A 73 5.02 -4.38 -8.03
CA VAL A 73 5.60 -5.72 -8.11
C VAL A 73 4.52 -6.77 -7.91
N VAL A 74 4.43 -7.75 -8.82
CA VAL A 74 3.42 -8.83 -8.75
C VAL A 74 3.99 -10.15 -8.28
N GLY A 75 5.31 -10.32 -8.29
CA GLY A 75 5.98 -11.53 -7.81
C GLY A 75 7.43 -11.25 -7.45
N LEU A 76 7.92 -11.97 -6.44
CA LEU A 76 9.30 -11.89 -5.97
C LEU A 76 9.91 -13.29 -5.95
N SER A 77 11.22 -13.37 -6.22
CA SER A 77 11.99 -14.60 -6.04
C SER A 77 13.37 -14.26 -5.53
N ARG A 78 13.87 -15.01 -4.54
CA ARG A 78 15.30 -15.05 -4.27
C ARG A 78 15.93 -15.96 -5.29
N ALA A 79 17.02 -15.53 -5.89
CA ALA A 79 17.67 -16.24 -6.97
C ALA A 79 19.18 -16.22 -6.82
N ARG A 80 19.85 -17.28 -7.27
CA ARG A 80 21.30 -17.30 -7.42
C ARG A 80 21.66 -17.08 -8.88
N ALA A 81 22.56 -16.13 -9.11
CA ALA A 81 23.09 -15.84 -10.45
C ALA A 81 24.22 -16.83 -10.80
N CYS A 82 24.27 -17.27 -12.05
CA CYS A 82 25.31 -18.13 -12.59
C CYS A 82 25.61 -17.81 -14.06
N ALA A 83 26.63 -18.47 -14.61
CA ALA A 83 26.97 -18.38 -16.03
C ALA A 83 25.80 -18.87 -16.90
N LYS A 84 25.71 -18.34 -18.14
CA LYS A 84 24.74 -18.80 -19.14
C LYS A 84 25.22 -20.10 -19.79
N ASP A 85 25.27 -21.14 -19.00
CA ASP A 85 25.70 -22.47 -19.38
C ASP A 85 24.79 -23.49 -18.69
N LYS A 86 24.44 -24.58 -19.39
CA LYS A 86 23.50 -25.58 -18.88
C LYS A 86 24.02 -26.30 -17.63
N ASP A 87 25.33 -26.59 -17.61
CA ASP A 87 25.96 -27.33 -16.51
C ASP A 87 26.19 -26.42 -15.31
N ALA A 88 26.50 -25.13 -15.53
CA ALA A 88 26.56 -24.13 -14.47
C ALA A 88 25.18 -23.90 -13.82
N MET A 89 24.09 -23.89 -14.60
CA MET A 89 22.73 -23.80 -14.06
C MET A 89 22.35 -25.03 -13.26
N LEU A 90 22.68 -26.23 -13.74
CA LEU A 90 22.48 -27.48 -13.01
C LEU A 90 23.25 -27.47 -11.67
N GLN A 91 24.53 -27.15 -11.72
CA GLN A 91 25.36 -27.08 -10.51
C GLN A 91 24.79 -26.07 -9.51
N THR A 92 24.39 -24.89 -10.00
CA THR A 92 23.75 -23.85 -9.14
C THR A 92 22.43 -24.33 -8.55
N ALA A 93 21.63 -25.08 -9.29
CA ALA A 93 20.38 -25.64 -8.77
C ALA A 93 20.65 -26.65 -7.63
N VAL A 94 21.65 -27.53 -7.81
CA VAL A 94 22.06 -28.48 -6.78
C VAL A 94 22.61 -27.76 -5.53
N GLU A 95 23.48 -26.76 -5.70
CA GLU A 95 24.10 -26.05 -4.58
C GLU A 95 23.13 -25.12 -3.83
N TYR A 96 22.19 -24.52 -4.55
CA TYR A 96 21.30 -23.50 -3.98
C TYR A 96 19.98 -24.08 -3.48
N LEU A 97 19.47 -25.11 -4.16
CA LEU A 97 18.17 -25.71 -3.84
C LEU A 97 18.32 -27.16 -3.30
N GLY A 98 19.55 -27.64 -3.04
CA GLY A 98 19.81 -29.00 -2.68
C GLY A 98 19.02 -29.54 -1.50
N ASP A 99 18.94 -28.78 -0.40
CA ASP A 99 18.13 -29.16 0.77
C ASP A 99 16.63 -29.26 0.43
N ARG A 100 16.16 -28.39 -0.43
CA ARG A 100 14.77 -28.39 -0.89
C ARG A 100 14.47 -29.55 -1.85
N LEU A 101 15.40 -29.85 -2.74
CA LEU A 101 15.33 -30.99 -3.64
C LEU A 101 15.35 -32.31 -2.85
N ALA A 102 16.18 -32.39 -1.80
CA ALA A 102 16.23 -33.55 -0.92
C ALA A 102 14.94 -33.74 -0.08
N ALA A 103 14.24 -32.67 0.26
CA ALA A 103 13.03 -32.70 1.07
C ALA A 103 11.75 -32.94 0.26
N ALA A 104 11.69 -32.52 -1.02
CA ALA A 104 10.52 -32.65 -1.88
C ALA A 104 10.32 -34.10 -2.37
N LYS A 105 9.08 -34.44 -2.69
CA LYS A 105 8.72 -35.73 -3.32
C LYS A 105 8.48 -35.58 -4.82
N THR A 106 7.92 -34.46 -5.22
CA THR A 106 7.61 -34.18 -6.63
C THR A 106 8.19 -32.84 -7.04
N PHE A 107 8.67 -32.77 -8.28
CA PHE A 107 9.22 -31.53 -8.81
C PHE A 107 8.97 -31.37 -10.31
N LYS A 108 9.19 -30.14 -10.79
CA LYS A 108 9.40 -29.83 -12.20
C LYS A 108 10.47 -28.78 -12.38
N VAL A 109 11.04 -28.73 -13.58
CA VAL A 109 11.91 -27.64 -14.01
C VAL A 109 11.19 -26.79 -15.04
N GLU A 110 11.18 -25.47 -14.83
CA GLU A 110 10.57 -24.52 -15.74
C GLU A 110 11.61 -23.48 -16.18
N SER A 111 11.94 -23.47 -17.47
CA SER A 111 12.96 -22.58 -18.02
C SER A 111 12.33 -21.44 -18.81
N LYS A 112 12.83 -20.22 -18.63
CA LYS A 112 12.50 -19.02 -19.42
C LYS A 112 13.75 -18.48 -20.08
N ARG A 113 13.69 -18.29 -21.40
CA ARG A 113 14.78 -17.80 -22.20
C ARG A 113 14.43 -16.45 -22.83
N ALA A 114 15.01 -15.39 -22.29
CA ALA A 114 14.93 -14.05 -22.89
C ALA A 114 16.05 -13.84 -23.90
N ASP A 115 17.25 -14.38 -23.66
CA ASP A 115 18.34 -14.39 -24.62
C ASP A 115 18.14 -15.49 -25.68
N LYS A 116 17.77 -15.06 -26.90
CA LYS A 116 17.52 -15.99 -27.99
C LYS A 116 18.81 -16.61 -28.60
N ASN A 117 19.98 -16.08 -28.27
CA ASN A 117 21.26 -16.62 -28.72
C ASN A 117 21.74 -17.81 -27.87
N PHE A 118 21.10 -18.08 -26.76
CA PHE A 118 21.41 -19.27 -25.94
C PHE A 118 21.11 -20.56 -26.76
N PRO A 119 22.05 -21.53 -26.80
CA PRO A 119 21.98 -22.64 -27.77
C PRO A 119 20.81 -23.61 -27.57
N MET A 120 20.21 -23.68 -26.37
CA MET A 120 19.09 -24.56 -26.07
C MET A 120 17.76 -23.77 -26.04
N THR A 121 16.67 -24.43 -26.45
CA THR A 121 15.32 -23.94 -26.20
C THR A 121 14.96 -24.07 -24.73
N SER A 122 13.92 -23.34 -24.26
CA SER A 122 13.46 -23.49 -22.87
C SER A 122 13.07 -24.93 -22.54
N ILE A 123 12.41 -25.63 -23.48
CA ILE A 123 12.01 -27.04 -23.30
C ILE A 123 13.23 -27.95 -23.15
N GLN A 124 14.21 -27.80 -24.05
CA GLN A 124 15.45 -28.59 -23.97
C GLN A 124 16.22 -28.37 -22.67
N LEU A 125 16.30 -27.12 -22.21
CA LEU A 125 16.96 -26.79 -20.95
C LEU A 125 16.23 -27.39 -19.75
N SER A 126 14.88 -27.31 -19.73
CA SER A 126 14.08 -27.92 -18.65
C SER A 126 14.22 -29.43 -18.64
N GLN A 127 14.22 -30.08 -19.81
CA GLN A 127 14.43 -31.53 -19.92
C GLN A 127 15.81 -31.97 -19.48
N TYR A 128 16.84 -31.23 -19.89
CA TYR A 128 18.22 -31.53 -19.49
C TYR A 128 18.40 -31.45 -17.97
N VAL A 129 18.09 -30.29 -17.39
CA VAL A 129 18.28 -30.10 -15.94
C VAL A 129 17.32 -30.99 -15.14
N GLY A 130 16.10 -31.19 -15.62
CA GLY A 130 15.14 -32.09 -14.98
C GLY A 130 15.60 -33.53 -14.92
N GLY A 131 16.16 -34.06 -16.01
CA GLY A 131 16.69 -35.44 -16.06
C GLY A 131 17.89 -35.60 -15.12
N GLU A 132 18.86 -34.69 -15.14
CA GLU A 132 20.01 -34.73 -14.25
C GLU A 132 19.65 -34.64 -12.75
N LEU A 133 18.61 -33.83 -12.40
CA LEU A 133 18.11 -33.73 -11.03
C LEU A 133 17.36 -35.02 -10.61
N ASP A 134 16.59 -35.63 -11.50
CA ASP A 134 15.88 -36.90 -11.28
C ASP A 134 16.86 -38.04 -10.98
N GLU A 135 17.97 -38.13 -11.75
CA GLU A 135 19.03 -39.10 -11.50
C GLU A 135 19.78 -38.86 -10.18
N LYS A 136 19.99 -37.58 -9.84
CA LYS A 136 20.79 -37.21 -8.65
C LYS A 136 20.00 -37.34 -7.35
N TYR A 137 18.69 -37.16 -7.37
CA TYR A 137 17.83 -37.18 -6.19
C TYR A 137 16.79 -38.31 -6.29
N PRO A 138 17.09 -39.54 -5.83
CA PRO A 138 16.18 -40.70 -5.95
C PRO A 138 14.84 -40.56 -5.23
N ASN A 139 14.70 -39.55 -4.35
CA ASN A 139 13.46 -39.23 -3.66
C ASN A 139 12.47 -38.44 -4.55
N LEU A 140 12.94 -37.86 -5.65
CA LEU A 140 12.14 -37.00 -6.51
C LEU A 140 11.44 -37.81 -7.60
N THR A 141 10.24 -37.35 -7.96
CA THR A 141 9.50 -37.80 -9.13
C THR A 141 9.00 -36.57 -9.90
N VAL A 142 9.12 -36.59 -11.22
CA VAL A 142 8.64 -35.48 -12.07
C VAL A 142 7.12 -35.44 -12.07
N ASP A 143 6.56 -34.30 -11.63
CA ASP A 143 5.13 -33.98 -11.74
C ASP A 143 4.97 -32.59 -12.36
N VAL A 144 4.52 -32.55 -13.61
CA VAL A 144 4.36 -31.29 -14.36
C VAL A 144 3.09 -30.52 -13.99
N HIS A 145 2.12 -31.17 -13.33
CA HIS A 145 0.82 -30.57 -13.00
C HIS A 145 0.73 -30.08 -11.57
N HIS A 146 1.22 -30.89 -10.61
CA HIS A 146 1.12 -30.61 -9.17
C HIS A 146 2.46 -30.82 -8.44
N PRO A 147 3.56 -30.17 -8.87
CA PRO A 147 4.85 -30.34 -8.23
C PRO A 147 4.86 -29.71 -6.84
N GLU A 148 5.51 -30.35 -5.87
CA GLU A 148 5.83 -29.75 -4.57
C GLU A 148 6.91 -28.67 -4.70
N LEU A 149 7.87 -28.87 -5.64
CA LEU A 149 8.94 -27.91 -5.91
C LEU A 149 9.02 -27.59 -7.41
N THR A 150 9.00 -26.32 -7.76
CA THR A 150 9.32 -25.89 -9.13
C THR A 150 10.67 -25.20 -9.14
N VAL A 151 11.63 -25.76 -9.87
CA VAL A 151 12.93 -25.16 -10.14
C VAL A 151 12.81 -24.26 -11.36
N TYR A 152 13.03 -22.96 -11.19
CA TYR A 152 13.00 -22.00 -12.28
C TYR A 152 14.42 -21.67 -12.76
N LEU A 153 14.60 -21.72 -14.08
CA LEU A 153 15.84 -21.32 -14.76
C LEU A 153 15.51 -20.15 -15.70
N GLU A 154 16.09 -18.99 -15.42
CA GLU A 154 15.88 -17.81 -16.26
C GLU A 154 17.18 -17.43 -16.97
N VAL A 155 17.27 -17.65 -18.30
CA VAL A 155 18.39 -17.22 -19.13
C VAL A 155 18.10 -15.80 -19.61
N ARG A 156 18.93 -14.86 -19.15
CA ARG A 156 18.86 -13.44 -19.47
C ARG A 156 20.09 -12.98 -20.26
N ASP A 157 20.15 -11.70 -20.65
CA ASP A 157 21.24 -11.19 -21.53
C ASP A 157 22.64 -11.38 -20.90
N TYR A 158 22.81 -11.14 -19.59
CA TYR A 158 24.14 -11.11 -18.95
C TYR A 158 24.42 -12.30 -18.04
N ALA A 159 23.40 -12.95 -17.52
CA ALA A 159 23.54 -14.08 -16.61
C ALA A 159 22.34 -15.03 -16.71
N ALA A 160 22.48 -16.21 -16.16
CA ALA A 160 21.36 -17.06 -15.81
C ALA A 160 21.04 -16.96 -14.31
N TYR A 161 19.79 -17.24 -13.96
CA TYR A 161 19.29 -17.19 -12.59
C TYR A 161 18.54 -18.46 -12.26
N VAL A 162 18.86 -19.03 -11.11
CA VAL A 162 18.19 -20.21 -10.56
C VAL A 162 17.40 -19.78 -9.33
N HIS A 163 16.13 -20.13 -9.28
CA HIS A 163 15.26 -19.85 -8.14
C HIS A 163 14.14 -20.89 -8.02
N ALA A 164 13.40 -20.82 -6.93
CA ALA A 164 12.20 -21.62 -6.72
C ALA A 164 11.13 -20.77 -6.02
N ASP A 165 9.87 -21.22 -6.08
CA ASP A 165 8.71 -20.72 -5.34
C ASP A 165 8.59 -19.19 -5.29
N PRO A 166 8.19 -18.55 -6.39
CA PRO A 166 7.96 -17.13 -6.40
C PRO A 166 6.82 -16.75 -5.44
N GLU A 167 7.05 -15.74 -4.59
CA GLU A 167 6.02 -15.21 -3.71
C GLU A 167 5.22 -14.10 -4.39
N PRO A 168 3.91 -13.99 -4.06
CA PRO A 168 3.09 -12.89 -4.56
C PRO A 168 3.58 -11.53 -4.04
N GLY A 169 3.72 -10.55 -4.92
CA GLY A 169 4.03 -9.18 -4.58
C GLY A 169 2.82 -8.34 -4.20
N ALA A 170 3.05 -7.09 -3.82
CA ALA A 170 2.01 -6.14 -3.43
C ALA A 170 1.04 -5.78 -4.57
N GLY A 171 1.45 -5.94 -5.82
CA GLY A 171 0.70 -5.50 -7.00
C GLY A 171 0.58 -3.97 -7.12
N GLY A 172 -0.38 -3.50 -7.90
CA GLY A 172 -0.68 -2.08 -8.05
C GLY A 172 0.35 -1.29 -8.85
N LEU A 173 0.47 0.02 -8.55
CA LEU A 173 1.34 0.98 -9.23
C LEU A 173 2.30 1.64 -8.24
N PRO A 174 3.50 2.05 -8.68
CA PRO A 174 4.47 2.73 -7.82
C PRO A 174 3.89 4.02 -7.21
N VAL A 175 4.00 4.19 -5.90
CA VAL A 175 3.52 5.40 -5.20
C VAL A 175 4.15 6.65 -5.80
N GLY A 176 3.33 7.65 -6.08
CA GLY A 176 3.71 8.96 -6.63
C GLY A 176 3.63 9.07 -8.14
N VAL A 177 3.21 8.01 -8.88
CA VAL A 177 2.98 8.10 -10.33
C VAL A 177 1.60 8.67 -10.69
N GLY A 178 0.62 8.55 -9.80
CA GLY A 178 -0.76 8.99 -9.99
C GLY A 178 -1.08 10.34 -9.36
N GLY A 179 -0.08 11.10 -8.92
CA GLY A 179 -0.29 12.37 -8.22
C GLY A 179 -0.36 12.21 -6.70
N ARG A 180 -1.03 13.17 -6.05
CA ARG A 180 -1.16 13.25 -4.58
C ARG A 180 -2.60 13.41 -4.15
N ALA A 181 -2.96 12.85 -3.00
CA ALA A 181 -4.26 13.05 -2.35
C ALA A 181 -4.09 13.31 -0.85
N VAL A 182 -5.06 13.99 -0.27
CA VAL A 182 -5.22 14.11 1.18
C VAL A 182 -6.11 12.98 1.66
N SER A 183 -5.66 12.20 2.64
CA SER A 183 -6.42 11.10 3.23
C SER A 183 -6.83 11.43 4.66
N LEU A 184 -8.13 11.39 4.96
CA LEU A 184 -8.63 11.57 6.32
C LEU A 184 -8.35 10.30 7.12
N LEU A 185 -7.43 10.40 8.09
CA LEU A 185 -7.01 9.28 8.93
C LEU A 185 -7.60 9.40 10.33
N SER A 186 -8.40 8.43 10.71
CA SER A 186 -8.97 8.27 12.04
C SER A 186 -8.35 7.07 12.78
N GLY A 187 -8.66 6.91 14.05
CA GLY A 187 -8.28 5.73 14.83
C GLY A 187 -9.04 4.44 14.49
N GLY A 188 -10.03 4.51 13.59
CA GLY A 188 -10.84 3.37 13.17
C GLY A 188 -10.16 2.45 12.15
N ILE A 189 -10.82 1.33 11.83
CA ILE A 189 -10.31 0.27 10.93
C ILE A 189 -10.32 0.73 9.45
N ASP A 190 -11.30 1.52 9.04
CA ASP A 190 -11.64 1.75 7.64
C ASP A 190 -10.68 2.74 6.95
N SER A 191 -10.28 3.82 7.65
CA SER A 191 -9.46 4.88 7.05
C SER A 191 -8.01 4.45 6.73
N PRO A 192 -7.32 3.61 7.53
CA PRO A 192 -6.03 3.05 7.12
C PRO A 192 -6.14 2.15 5.88
N VAL A 193 -7.20 1.34 5.79
CA VAL A 193 -7.46 0.47 4.64
C VAL A 193 -7.73 1.31 3.39
N ALA A 194 -8.57 2.34 3.48
CA ALA A 194 -8.84 3.27 2.39
C ALA A 194 -7.56 3.94 1.88
N SER A 195 -6.71 4.41 2.80
CA SER A 195 -5.41 5.01 2.49
C SER A 195 -4.51 4.04 1.73
N TRP A 196 -4.37 2.80 2.23
CA TRP A 196 -3.57 1.76 1.59
C TRP A 196 -4.08 1.43 0.18
N MET A 197 -5.40 1.31 -0.02
CA MET A 197 -6.00 1.00 -1.32
C MET A 197 -5.70 2.09 -2.36
N ILE A 198 -5.74 3.36 -1.98
CA ILE A 198 -5.44 4.47 -2.88
C ILE A 198 -3.92 4.58 -3.14
N ALA A 199 -3.08 4.38 -2.13
CA ALA A 199 -1.64 4.32 -2.32
C ALA A 199 -1.23 3.19 -3.29
N LYS A 200 -1.90 2.03 -3.22
CA LYS A 200 -1.74 0.91 -4.16
C LYS A 200 -2.04 1.29 -5.62
N ARG A 201 -2.83 2.35 -5.86
CA ARG A 201 -3.09 2.90 -7.21
C ARG A 201 -2.07 3.95 -7.64
N GLY A 202 -0.96 4.07 -6.91
CA GLY A 202 0.14 4.97 -7.26
C GLY A 202 0.00 6.40 -6.74
N ILE A 203 -0.96 6.67 -5.86
CA ILE A 203 -1.17 8.00 -5.26
C ILE A 203 -0.28 8.19 -4.04
N ALA A 204 0.46 9.30 -3.99
CA ALA A 204 1.15 9.75 -2.80
C ALA A 204 0.13 10.37 -1.82
N LEU A 205 0.28 10.10 -0.53
CA LEU A 205 -0.70 10.54 0.47
C LEU A 205 -0.09 11.56 1.45
N GLU A 206 -0.90 12.57 1.77
CA GLU A 206 -0.79 13.43 2.95
C GLU A 206 -1.95 13.05 3.89
N MET A 207 -1.67 12.81 5.16
CA MET A 207 -2.70 12.39 6.11
C MET A 207 -3.25 13.60 6.85
N VAL A 208 -4.57 13.64 7.08
CA VAL A 208 -5.24 14.65 7.92
C VAL A 208 -5.94 13.93 9.06
N HIS A 209 -5.62 14.32 10.28
CA HIS A 209 -6.27 13.85 11.51
C HIS A 209 -6.90 15.01 12.25
N PHE A 210 -8.17 14.89 12.63
CA PHE A 210 -8.89 15.88 13.41
C PHE A 210 -8.80 15.53 14.90
N PHE A 211 -8.25 16.46 15.69
CA PHE A 211 -7.98 16.25 17.11
C PHE A 211 -8.76 17.24 17.97
N SER A 212 -9.51 16.75 18.92
CA SER A 212 -10.46 17.53 19.73
C SER A 212 -10.07 17.58 21.20
N TYR A 213 -8.86 18.01 21.50
CA TYR A 213 -8.43 18.23 22.89
C TYR A 213 -9.27 19.33 23.57
N PRO A 214 -9.70 19.17 24.87
CA PRO A 214 -9.40 18.04 25.75
C PRO A 214 -10.39 16.86 25.68
N TYR A 215 -11.35 16.87 24.78
CA TYR A 215 -12.38 15.85 24.67
C TYR A 215 -11.85 14.51 24.13
N THR A 216 -10.83 14.55 23.30
CA THR A 216 -10.06 13.34 22.90
C THR A 216 -8.69 13.39 23.58
N SER A 217 -8.18 12.22 23.97
CA SER A 217 -6.92 12.11 24.70
C SER A 217 -5.68 12.15 23.78
N GLU A 218 -4.49 12.43 24.34
CA GLU A 218 -3.22 12.31 23.62
C GLU A 218 -2.97 10.86 23.16
N GLU A 219 -3.44 9.85 23.88
CA GLU A 219 -3.36 8.44 23.50
C GLU A 219 -4.16 8.18 22.22
N ALA A 220 -5.31 8.83 22.02
CA ALA A 220 -6.08 8.77 20.78
C ALA A 220 -5.28 9.34 19.60
N LYS A 221 -4.58 10.47 19.78
CA LYS A 221 -3.68 11.04 18.78
C LYS A 221 -2.51 10.09 18.49
N GLN A 222 -1.88 9.52 19.52
CA GLN A 222 -0.77 8.56 19.37
C GLN A 222 -1.20 7.29 18.63
N LYS A 223 -2.41 6.81 18.87
CA LYS A 223 -3.01 5.71 18.12
C LYS A 223 -3.02 6.01 16.61
N VAL A 224 -3.47 7.19 16.21
CA VAL A 224 -3.52 7.59 14.79
C VAL A 224 -2.12 7.76 14.19
N LEU A 225 -1.18 8.34 14.93
CA LEU A 225 0.22 8.44 14.49
C LEU A 225 0.86 7.05 14.32
N THR A 226 0.52 6.10 15.19
CA THR A 226 0.95 4.70 15.08
C THR A 226 0.36 4.04 13.83
N LEU A 227 -0.93 4.25 13.53
CA LEU A 227 -1.55 3.76 12.30
C LEU A 227 -0.88 4.35 11.05
N ALA A 228 -0.58 5.64 11.05
CA ALA A 228 0.17 6.27 9.96
C ALA A 228 1.56 5.64 9.80
N LYS A 229 2.27 5.37 10.91
CA LYS A 229 3.58 4.69 10.90
C LYS A 229 3.48 3.28 10.33
N LEU A 230 2.45 2.50 10.67
CA LEU A 230 2.20 1.16 10.12
C LEU A 230 1.91 1.17 8.62
N LEU A 231 1.46 2.30 8.06
CA LEU A 231 1.26 2.46 6.62
C LEU A 231 2.55 2.84 5.87
N THR A 232 3.59 3.35 6.52
CA THR A 232 4.82 3.80 5.83
C THR A 232 5.56 2.70 5.05
N PRO A 233 5.58 1.42 5.48
CA PRO A 233 6.16 0.35 4.68
C PRO A 233 5.49 0.15 3.30
N TRP A 234 4.24 0.58 3.16
CA TRP A 234 3.45 0.51 1.92
C TRP A 234 3.46 1.83 1.16
N CYS A 235 3.17 2.92 1.84
CA CYS A 235 2.92 4.24 1.25
C CYS A 235 4.19 5.08 1.08
N GLY A 236 5.29 4.72 1.75
CA GLY A 236 6.48 5.56 1.89
C GLY A 236 6.32 6.56 3.04
N ARG A 237 7.16 7.59 3.07
CA ARG A 237 7.08 8.63 4.12
C ARG A 237 5.74 9.34 4.07
N LEU A 238 5.15 9.54 5.24
CA LEU A 238 3.87 10.21 5.39
C LEU A 238 4.02 11.43 6.30
N THR A 239 3.29 12.49 5.98
CA THR A 239 3.09 13.64 6.87
C THR A 239 1.65 13.56 7.41
N VAL A 240 1.49 13.66 8.71
CA VAL A 240 0.19 13.76 9.37
C VAL A 240 -0.05 15.20 9.76
N HIS A 241 -1.09 15.81 9.20
CA HIS A 241 -1.59 17.13 9.55
C HIS A 241 -2.61 16.97 10.69
N VAL A 242 -2.21 17.23 11.91
CA VAL A 242 -3.07 17.19 13.10
C VAL A 242 -3.79 18.51 13.21
N VAL A 243 -5.10 18.49 12.98
CA VAL A 243 -5.96 19.69 12.93
C VAL A 243 -6.63 19.90 14.27
N PRO A 244 -6.45 21.06 14.95
CA PRO A 244 -7.23 21.40 16.15
C PRO A 244 -8.70 21.59 15.75
N PHE A 245 -9.59 20.78 16.30
CA PHE A 245 -10.98 20.73 15.81
C PHE A 245 -12.03 21.13 16.86
N THR A 246 -11.63 21.27 18.12
CA THR A 246 -12.51 21.55 19.28
C THR A 246 -13.35 22.79 19.09
N ALA A 247 -12.77 23.93 18.67
CA ALA A 247 -13.50 25.17 18.52
C ALA A 247 -14.65 25.07 17.51
N ILE A 248 -14.46 24.32 16.42
CA ILE A 248 -15.51 24.07 15.44
C ILE A 248 -16.65 23.25 16.06
N GLN A 249 -16.31 22.20 16.81
CA GLN A 249 -17.32 21.35 17.45
C GLN A 249 -18.13 22.12 18.52
N GLU A 250 -17.50 22.97 19.29
CA GLU A 250 -18.17 23.81 20.28
C GLU A 250 -19.09 24.85 19.63
N GLU A 251 -18.68 25.50 18.54
CA GLU A 251 -19.50 26.42 17.79
C GLU A 251 -20.71 25.72 17.14
N LEU A 252 -20.50 24.53 16.56
CA LEU A 252 -21.59 23.70 16.01
C LEU A 252 -22.59 23.32 17.10
N ARG A 253 -22.12 22.87 18.27
CA ARG A 253 -22.99 22.53 19.41
C ARG A 253 -23.78 23.71 19.93
N ARG A 254 -23.18 24.90 19.92
CA ARG A 254 -23.79 26.12 20.46
C ARG A 254 -24.85 26.71 19.53
N LYS A 255 -24.67 26.62 18.21
CA LYS A 255 -25.44 27.38 17.22
C LYS A 255 -26.31 26.56 16.27
N CYS A 256 -26.04 25.24 16.17
CA CYS A 256 -26.72 24.41 15.19
C CYS A 256 -27.61 23.35 15.85
N PRO A 257 -28.62 22.83 15.13
CA PRO A 257 -29.46 21.73 15.59
C PRO A 257 -28.62 20.47 15.86
N GLU A 258 -28.84 19.87 17.01
CA GLU A 258 -28.05 18.70 17.46
C GLU A 258 -28.14 17.51 16.49
N GLU A 259 -29.29 17.26 15.87
CA GLU A 259 -29.46 16.17 14.91
C GLU A 259 -28.67 16.36 13.61
N LEU A 260 -28.26 17.60 13.27
CA LEU A 260 -27.44 17.92 12.10
C LEU A 260 -25.93 17.94 12.42
N PHE A 261 -25.56 17.90 13.70
CA PHE A 261 -24.19 18.09 14.18
C PHE A 261 -23.17 17.24 13.42
N THR A 262 -23.39 15.91 13.32
CA THR A 262 -22.44 14.99 12.70
C THR A 262 -22.19 15.31 11.22
N VAL A 263 -23.23 15.69 10.48
CA VAL A 263 -23.10 16.01 9.05
C VAL A 263 -22.44 17.37 8.87
N LEU A 264 -22.80 18.36 9.67
CA LEU A 264 -22.18 19.70 9.67
C LEU A 264 -20.69 19.60 10.02
N MET A 265 -20.34 18.86 11.06
CA MET A 265 -18.95 18.56 11.45
C MET A 265 -18.16 17.98 10.26
N ARG A 266 -18.71 16.99 9.55
CA ARG A 266 -18.06 16.39 8.38
C ARG A 266 -17.92 17.35 7.22
N ARG A 267 -18.84 18.29 7.04
CA ARG A 267 -18.71 19.37 6.03
C ARG A 267 -17.51 20.27 6.35
N PHE A 268 -17.27 20.62 7.62
CA PHE A 268 -16.05 21.33 8.02
C PHE A 268 -14.80 20.52 7.76
N MET A 269 -14.81 19.20 8.05
CA MET A 269 -13.69 18.31 7.76
C MET A 269 -13.34 18.31 6.26
N MET A 270 -14.32 18.30 5.36
CA MET A 270 -14.08 18.35 3.92
C MET A 270 -13.49 19.70 3.48
N ARG A 271 -13.97 20.83 3.99
CA ARG A 271 -13.42 22.17 3.69
C ARG A 271 -11.95 22.28 4.15
N ILE A 272 -11.66 21.80 5.35
CA ILE A 272 -10.28 21.79 5.89
C ILE A 272 -9.39 20.85 5.07
N ALA A 273 -9.87 19.66 4.70
CA ALA A 273 -9.15 18.73 3.85
C ALA A 273 -8.83 19.33 2.48
N GLU A 274 -9.76 20.07 1.87
CA GLU A 274 -9.52 20.80 0.62
C GLU A 274 -8.48 21.91 0.79
N ALA A 275 -8.53 22.68 1.87
CA ALA A 275 -7.53 23.69 2.16
C ALA A 275 -6.12 23.09 2.36
N VAL A 276 -6.02 21.95 3.03
CA VAL A 276 -4.76 21.20 3.14
C VAL A 276 -4.33 20.68 1.77
N ALA A 277 -5.25 20.15 0.97
CA ALA A 277 -4.96 19.66 -0.37
C ALA A 277 -4.37 20.76 -1.26
N GLN A 278 -4.93 21.97 -1.23
CA GLN A 278 -4.38 23.13 -1.94
C GLN A 278 -2.97 23.46 -1.48
N ARG A 279 -2.69 23.46 -0.15
CA ARG A 279 -1.35 23.74 0.39
C ARG A 279 -0.29 22.72 -0.02
N CYS A 280 -0.66 21.44 -0.22
CA CYS A 280 0.27 20.36 -0.57
C CYS A 280 0.20 19.92 -2.05
N GLY A 281 -0.62 20.59 -2.87
CA GLY A 281 -0.77 20.27 -4.29
C GLY A 281 -1.44 18.91 -4.52
N ALA A 282 -2.38 18.51 -3.67
CA ALA A 282 -3.15 17.29 -3.83
C ALA A 282 -4.41 17.53 -4.68
N GLY A 283 -4.74 16.57 -5.53
CA GLY A 283 -5.87 16.67 -6.48
C GLY A 283 -7.12 15.89 -6.06
N ALA A 284 -7.15 15.27 -4.87
CA ALA A 284 -8.28 14.50 -4.36
C ALA A 284 -8.27 14.40 -2.84
N ILE A 285 -9.43 14.10 -2.26
CA ILE A 285 -9.62 13.73 -0.85
C ILE A 285 -9.96 12.24 -0.78
N VAL A 286 -9.40 11.52 0.18
CA VAL A 286 -9.67 10.09 0.43
C VAL A 286 -10.35 9.95 1.78
N THR A 287 -11.43 9.18 1.84
CA THR A 287 -12.14 8.87 3.08
C THR A 287 -12.35 7.37 3.26
N GLY A 288 -12.44 6.92 4.51
CA GLY A 288 -12.82 5.55 4.87
C GLY A 288 -14.33 5.35 5.01
N GLU A 289 -15.15 6.12 4.30
CA GLU A 289 -16.61 6.00 4.34
C GLU A 289 -17.10 4.71 3.67
N CYS A 290 -17.99 3.99 4.37
CA CYS A 290 -18.65 2.77 3.90
C CYS A 290 -20.17 2.97 4.00
N LEU A 291 -20.93 2.66 2.95
CA LEU A 291 -22.39 2.86 2.92
C LEU A 291 -23.10 2.04 4.00
N GLY A 292 -23.98 2.71 4.75
CA GLY A 292 -24.84 2.06 5.74
C GLY A 292 -24.16 1.58 7.02
N GLN A 293 -22.87 1.85 7.21
CA GLN A 293 -22.15 1.40 8.40
C GLN A 293 -22.47 2.23 9.64
N VAL A 294 -22.64 3.55 9.48
CA VAL A 294 -23.06 4.48 10.53
C VAL A 294 -24.04 5.51 9.99
N ALA A 295 -24.75 6.20 10.90
CA ALA A 295 -25.82 7.14 10.56
C ALA A 295 -25.40 8.27 9.60
N SER A 296 -24.15 8.70 9.61
CA SER A 296 -23.60 9.73 8.71
C SER A 296 -23.11 9.18 7.37
N GLN A 297 -23.25 7.89 7.11
CA GLN A 297 -22.80 7.23 5.87
C GLN A 297 -24.00 6.77 5.02
N THR A 298 -25.02 7.60 4.93
CA THR A 298 -26.14 7.48 3.99
C THR A 298 -25.81 8.22 2.68
N MET A 299 -26.54 7.92 1.61
CA MET A 299 -26.34 8.60 0.31
C MET A 299 -26.56 10.11 0.44
N GLU A 300 -27.58 10.52 1.21
CA GLU A 300 -27.92 11.92 1.44
C GLU A 300 -26.83 12.64 2.26
N ALA A 301 -26.32 11.99 3.30
CA ALA A 301 -25.22 12.55 4.10
C ALA A 301 -23.91 12.65 3.28
N MET A 302 -23.58 11.64 2.48
CA MET A 302 -22.42 11.69 1.58
C MET A 302 -22.57 12.77 0.50
N ARG A 303 -23.77 12.96 -0.06
CA ARG A 303 -24.06 14.05 -0.98
C ARG A 303 -23.85 15.41 -0.31
N ALA A 304 -24.35 15.57 0.90
CA ALA A 304 -24.24 16.81 1.66
C ALA A 304 -22.78 17.16 2.02
N THR A 305 -21.97 16.17 2.38
CA THR A 305 -20.55 16.37 2.66
C THR A 305 -19.72 16.61 1.39
N THR A 306 -20.10 16.03 0.26
CA THR A 306 -19.46 16.28 -1.03
C THR A 306 -19.73 17.69 -1.56
N ALA A 307 -20.88 18.27 -1.26
CA ALA A 307 -21.31 19.57 -1.78
C ALA A 307 -20.43 20.77 -1.35
N VAL A 308 -19.55 20.62 -0.37
CA VAL A 308 -18.68 21.69 0.16
C VAL A 308 -17.24 21.63 -0.35
N THR A 309 -16.92 20.74 -1.26
CA THR A 309 -15.60 20.63 -1.88
C THR A 309 -15.69 20.51 -3.40
N THR A 310 -14.73 21.08 -4.09
CA THR A 310 -14.59 20.97 -5.55
C THR A 310 -13.72 19.78 -5.96
N LEU A 311 -12.97 19.21 -5.02
CA LEU A 311 -12.10 18.07 -5.26
C LEU A 311 -12.90 16.75 -5.31
N PRO A 312 -12.48 15.79 -6.16
CA PRO A 312 -13.06 14.46 -6.13
C PRO A 312 -12.79 13.79 -4.78
N ILE A 313 -13.84 13.20 -4.18
CA ILE A 313 -13.73 12.40 -2.97
C ILE A 313 -13.64 10.92 -3.37
N LEU A 314 -12.53 10.30 -3.07
CA LEU A 314 -12.28 8.87 -3.31
C LEU A 314 -12.70 8.07 -2.07
N ARG A 315 -13.63 7.14 -2.26
CA ARG A 315 -14.19 6.29 -1.20
C ARG A 315 -13.92 4.82 -1.51
N PRO A 316 -12.68 4.32 -1.37
CA PRO A 316 -12.30 3.00 -1.86
C PRO A 316 -13.01 1.85 -1.15
N VAL A 317 -13.51 2.05 0.07
CA VAL A 317 -14.21 1.03 0.87
C VAL A 317 -15.73 1.18 0.85
N VAL A 318 -16.29 2.07 0.03
CA VAL A 318 -17.71 2.44 0.06
C VAL A 318 -18.68 1.28 -0.14
N GLY A 319 -18.31 0.28 -0.92
CA GLY A 319 -19.12 -0.91 -1.22
C GLY A 319 -18.60 -2.20 -0.59
N MET A 320 -17.65 -2.11 0.35
CA MET A 320 -17.07 -3.28 1.00
C MET A 320 -17.84 -3.63 2.29
N ASP A 321 -17.97 -4.92 2.58
CA ASP A 321 -18.44 -5.35 3.90
C ASP A 321 -17.34 -5.25 4.97
N LYS A 322 -17.74 -5.35 6.24
CA LYS A 322 -16.82 -5.19 7.37
C LYS A 322 -15.74 -6.27 7.41
N GLU A 323 -16.08 -7.49 7.02
CA GLU A 323 -15.16 -8.62 6.98
C GLU A 323 -14.05 -8.42 5.93
N GLU A 324 -14.40 -7.89 4.76
CA GLU A 324 -13.43 -7.57 3.70
C GLU A 324 -12.44 -6.50 4.18
N ILE A 325 -12.94 -5.45 4.84
CA ILE A 325 -12.10 -4.36 5.38
C ILE A 325 -11.18 -4.91 6.48
N VAL A 326 -11.70 -5.71 7.43
CA VAL A 326 -10.92 -6.33 8.52
C VAL A 326 -9.81 -7.24 7.96
N ARG A 327 -10.10 -8.01 6.91
CA ARG A 327 -9.10 -8.89 6.26
C ARG A 327 -7.93 -8.07 5.71
N ILE A 328 -8.22 -6.93 5.08
CA ILE A 328 -7.17 -6.03 4.59
C ILE A 328 -6.43 -5.37 5.77
N ALA A 329 -7.13 -4.90 6.81
CA ALA A 329 -6.53 -4.27 7.97
C ALA A 329 -5.53 -5.21 8.68
N ARG A 330 -5.85 -6.50 8.79
CA ARG A 330 -4.94 -7.53 9.31
C ARG A 330 -3.72 -7.72 8.40
N ARG A 331 -3.93 -7.80 7.08
CA ARG A 331 -2.85 -7.94 6.10
C ARG A 331 -1.85 -6.78 6.16
N ILE A 332 -2.31 -5.56 6.42
CA ILE A 332 -1.47 -4.36 6.51
C ILE A 332 -1.04 -4.03 7.93
N ASN A 333 -1.34 -4.92 8.88
CA ASN A 333 -0.97 -4.82 10.29
C ASN A 333 -1.53 -3.59 11.03
N THR A 334 -2.70 -3.07 10.61
CA THR A 334 -3.35 -1.93 11.27
C THR A 334 -4.48 -2.33 12.22
N PHE A 335 -4.98 -3.57 12.12
CA PHE A 335 -6.17 -4.01 12.84
C PHE A 335 -6.03 -3.89 14.35
N GLU A 336 -4.97 -4.47 14.94
CA GLU A 336 -4.79 -4.51 16.40
C GLU A 336 -4.66 -3.09 17.00
N THR A 337 -4.00 -2.17 16.30
CA THR A 337 -3.95 -0.77 16.71
C THR A 337 -5.31 -0.09 16.57
N SER A 338 -6.06 -0.38 15.50
CA SER A 338 -7.36 0.25 15.25
C SER A 338 -8.42 -0.09 16.29
N ILE A 339 -8.36 -1.27 16.91
CA ILE A 339 -9.34 -1.70 17.93
C ILE A 339 -9.02 -1.25 19.35
N LEU A 340 -7.91 -0.53 19.57
CA LEU A 340 -7.60 0.06 20.88
C LEU A 340 -8.73 1.02 21.31
N PRO A 341 -9.11 1.03 22.60
CA PRO A 341 -10.31 1.70 23.11
C PRO A 341 -10.11 3.22 23.32
N TYR A 342 -9.60 3.90 22.32
CA TYR A 342 -9.46 5.38 22.31
C TYR A 342 -10.44 5.98 21.32
N GLU A 343 -11.21 6.96 21.76
CA GLU A 343 -12.27 7.57 20.99
C GLU A 343 -11.74 8.60 19.97
N ASP A 344 -12.37 8.63 18.81
CA ASP A 344 -12.11 9.64 17.78
C ASP A 344 -12.95 10.91 17.99
N CYS A 345 -12.55 12.01 17.38
CA CYS A 345 -13.27 13.29 17.44
C CYS A 345 -14.75 13.17 17.00
N CYS A 346 -15.09 12.20 16.15
CA CYS A 346 -16.43 12.00 15.65
C CYS A 346 -17.42 11.45 16.68
N THR A 347 -16.93 10.87 17.79
CA THR A 347 -17.79 10.28 18.86
C THR A 347 -18.04 11.22 20.03
N VAL A 348 -17.24 12.28 20.16
CA VAL A 348 -17.23 13.17 21.34
C VAL A 348 -18.58 13.85 21.60
N PHE A 349 -19.30 14.27 20.58
CA PHE A 349 -20.59 14.99 20.71
C PHE A 349 -21.70 14.33 19.88
N THR A 350 -21.71 12.99 19.83
CA THR A 350 -22.73 12.26 19.07
C THR A 350 -24.11 12.39 19.70
N HIS A 351 -25.09 12.83 18.89
CA HIS A 351 -26.49 12.84 19.27
C HIS A 351 -27.10 11.42 19.22
N ARG A 352 -28.03 11.11 20.12
CA ARG A 352 -28.71 9.78 20.17
C ARG A 352 -29.53 9.48 18.92
N HIS A 353 -30.06 10.53 18.25
CA HIS A 353 -30.92 10.42 17.06
C HIS A 353 -30.42 11.34 15.94
N PRO A 354 -29.29 11.02 15.30
CA PRO A 354 -28.77 11.84 14.18
C PRO A 354 -29.71 11.79 12.98
N ARG A 355 -29.78 12.87 12.20
CA ARG A 355 -30.55 12.94 10.97
C ARG A 355 -29.96 12.04 9.91
N LEU A 356 -30.64 10.93 9.58
CA LEU A 356 -30.18 9.95 8.59
C LEU A 356 -30.27 10.45 7.15
N ARG A 357 -31.26 11.31 6.87
CA ARG A 357 -31.49 11.88 5.55
C ARG A 357 -31.49 13.41 5.62
N PRO A 358 -30.31 14.03 5.77
CA PRO A 358 -30.22 15.48 5.84
C PRO A 358 -30.58 16.13 4.49
N VAL A 359 -31.30 17.21 4.54
CA VAL A 359 -31.60 18.05 3.37
C VAL A 359 -30.53 19.13 3.25
N LEU A 360 -29.97 19.33 2.05
CA LEU A 360 -28.87 20.27 1.84
C LEU A 360 -29.18 21.68 2.28
N GLY A 361 -30.40 22.18 1.96
CA GLY A 361 -30.86 23.52 2.36
C GLY A 361 -30.97 23.71 3.88
N GLU A 362 -31.34 22.66 4.64
CA GLU A 362 -31.37 22.73 6.12
C GLU A 362 -29.93 22.88 6.68
N LEU A 363 -28.95 22.16 6.08
CA LEU A 363 -27.54 22.26 6.48
C LEU A 363 -26.96 23.64 6.15
N GLU A 364 -27.24 24.16 4.98
CA GLU A 364 -26.80 25.49 4.55
C GLU A 364 -27.43 26.61 5.42
N ALA A 365 -28.71 26.50 5.78
CA ALA A 365 -29.37 27.41 6.69
C ALA A 365 -28.75 27.36 8.10
N ALA A 366 -28.40 26.16 8.60
CA ALA A 366 -27.73 26.01 9.88
C ALA A 366 -26.28 26.60 9.86
N GLU A 367 -25.54 26.41 8.77
CA GLU A 367 -24.20 26.98 8.59
C GLU A 367 -24.22 28.53 8.49
N ALA A 368 -25.30 29.15 8.04
CA ALA A 368 -25.42 30.60 7.95
C ALA A 368 -25.26 31.33 9.32
N ALA A 369 -25.48 30.62 10.44
CA ALA A 369 -25.23 31.14 11.79
C ALA A 369 -23.75 31.12 12.22
N LEU A 370 -22.87 30.55 11.40
CA LEU A 370 -21.44 30.31 11.72
C LEU A 370 -20.54 31.20 10.86
N ASP A 371 -19.42 31.61 11.41
CA ASP A 371 -18.28 32.11 10.63
C ASP A 371 -17.47 30.92 10.05
N VAL A 372 -18.00 30.32 9.00
CA VAL A 372 -17.43 29.11 8.38
C VAL A 372 -16.00 29.36 7.90
N GLU A 373 -15.76 30.51 7.24
CA GLU A 373 -14.42 30.84 6.68
C GLU A 373 -13.40 31.08 7.79
N GLY A 374 -13.77 31.86 8.82
CA GLY A 374 -12.91 32.12 9.97
C GLY A 374 -12.57 30.85 10.75
N LEU A 375 -13.56 29.99 10.99
CA LEU A 375 -13.34 28.72 11.69
C LEU A 375 -12.44 27.74 10.90
N VAL A 376 -12.65 27.62 9.59
CA VAL A 376 -11.79 26.80 8.72
C VAL A 376 -10.37 27.36 8.69
N LYS A 377 -10.23 28.68 8.53
CA LYS A 377 -8.91 29.34 8.51
C LYS A 377 -8.18 29.13 9.82
N ALA A 378 -8.81 29.36 10.96
CA ALA A 378 -8.21 29.17 12.27
C ALA A 378 -7.73 27.71 12.49
N ALA A 379 -8.55 26.73 12.11
CA ALA A 379 -8.18 25.31 12.20
C ALA A 379 -6.97 24.98 11.31
N VAL A 380 -6.95 25.49 10.07
CA VAL A 380 -5.87 25.24 9.10
C VAL A 380 -4.57 25.94 9.48
N ASP A 381 -4.66 27.12 10.11
CA ASP A 381 -3.48 27.85 10.60
C ASP A 381 -2.90 27.22 11.90
N GLY A 382 -3.73 26.53 12.69
CA GLY A 382 -3.35 25.79 13.89
C GLY A 382 -2.81 24.37 13.65
N ILE A 383 -2.62 23.94 12.40
CA ILE A 383 -2.19 22.55 12.08
C ILE A 383 -0.78 22.29 12.62
N GLU A 384 -0.65 21.24 13.41
CA GLU A 384 0.61 20.58 13.74
C GLU A 384 0.98 19.55 12.64
N ARG A 385 2.22 19.61 12.14
CA ARG A 385 2.70 18.67 11.11
C ARG A 385 3.67 17.68 11.74
N VAL A 386 3.31 16.40 11.68
CA VAL A 386 4.11 15.29 12.21
C VAL A 386 4.56 14.39 11.05
N GLN A 387 5.87 14.19 10.92
CA GLN A 387 6.42 13.23 9.97
C GLN A 387 6.57 11.85 10.64
N VAL A 388 6.13 10.81 9.95
CA VAL A 388 6.20 9.42 10.38
C VAL A 388 6.86 8.54 9.33
#